data_f4b37bc5ff7b51c4370ebe803833b5b0
#
_entry.id   f4b37bc5ff7b51c4370ebe803833b5b0
#
_cell.length_a   1.000
_cell.length_b   1.000
_cell.length_c   1.000
_cell.angle_alpha   90.00
_cell.angle_beta   90.00
_cell.angle_gamma   90.00
#
_symmetry.space_group_name_H-M   'P 1'
#
loop_
_entity.id
_entity.type
_entity.pdbx_description
1 polymer ?
#
loop_
_entity_poly.entity_id
_entity_poly.type
_entity_poly.pdbx_seq_one_letter_code
_entity_poly.pdbx_strand_id
1 'polypeptide(L)'
;MRAVVLNGHGGPEVLTFADIAVPQPGPEEVVVQVRATSLNRADLLQRMGFYPDPFPGEHEVPGMEFSGRVTAMGTRVRAWNVGDEVMGIVSGGAYAEQLVV
;
A
#
# COMPACT_ATOMS: atom_id res chain seq x y z
N MET A 1 6.38 -1.16 -10.51
CA MET A 1 6.95 -0.48 -9.33
C MET A 1 7.52 -1.49 -8.35
N ARG A 2 8.39 -1.03 -7.48
CA ARG A 2 8.94 -1.88 -6.41
C ARG A 2 8.01 -1.89 -5.21
N ALA A 3 7.85 -3.07 -4.64
CA ALA A 3 7.09 -3.26 -3.42
C ALA A 3 7.70 -4.39 -2.58
N VAL A 4 7.34 -4.44 -1.32
CA VAL A 4 7.61 -5.60 -0.47
C VAL A 4 6.36 -6.47 -0.51
N VAL A 5 6.54 -7.73 -0.90
CA VAL A 5 5.44 -8.69 -0.99
C VAL A 5 5.64 -9.84 -0.01
N LEU A 6 4.54 -10.44 0.41
CA LEU A 6 4.55 -11.65 1.22
C LEU A 6 4.51 -12.87 0.30
N ASN A 7 5.52 -13.72 0.39
CA ASN A 7 5.57 -15.03 -0.26
C ASN A 7 5.25 -16.10 0.77
N GLY A 8 3.95 -16.28 1.05
CA GLY A 8 3.49 -17.16 2.12
C GLY A 8 3.51 -16.47 3.48
N HIS A 9 3.47 -17.24 4.53
CA HIS A 9 3.47 -16.76 5.91
C HIS A 9 4.59 -17.44 6.71
N GLY A 10 5.14 -16.75 7.68
CA GLY A 10 6.23 -17.27 8.50
C GLY A 10 7.11 -16.18 9.08
N GLY A 11 8.40 -16.43 9.10
CA GLY A 11 9.42 -15.51 9.58
C GLY A 11 9.75 -14.41 8.58
N PRO A 12 10.78 -13.59 8.86
CA PRO A 12 11.16 -12.48 7.97
C PRO A 12 11.50 -12.89 6.54
N GLU A 13 11.86 -14.12 6.31
CA GLU A 13 12.24 -14.65 4.99
C GLU A 13 11.09 -14.62 3.97
N VAL A 14 9.85 -14.53 4.42
CA VAL A 14 8.69 -14.45 3.50
C VAL A 14 8.49 -13.05 2.92
N LEU A 15 9.17 -12.05 3.47
CA LEU A 15 9.15 -10.68 2.94
C LEU A 15 10.20 -10.56 1.83
N THR A 16 9.78 -10.25 0.62
CA THR A 16 10.68 -10.11 -0.52
C THR A 16 10.35 -8.85 -1.31
N PHE A 17 11.37 -8.27 -1.92
CA PHE A 17 11.15 -7.22 -2.91
C PHE A 17 10.65 -7.83 -4.21
N ALA A 18 9.68 -7.18 -4.82
CA ALA A 18 9.16 -7.58 -6.12
C ALA A 18 8.86 -6.36 -6.98
N ASP A 19 8.90 -6.56 -8.28
CA ASP A 19 8.43 -5.57 -9.25
C ASP A 19 7.00 -5.95 -9.62
N ILE A 20 6.05 -5.09 -9.26
CA ILE A 20 4.63 -5.33 -9.46
C ILE A 20 4.00 -4.21 -10.28
N ALA A 21 2.81 -4.45 -10.82
CA ALA A 21 2.09 -3.45 -11.58
C ALA A 21 1.76 -2.23 -10.72
N VAL A 22 1.87 -1.04 -11.32
CA VAL A 22 1.42 0.19 -10.67
C VAL A 22 -0.11 0.14 -10.54
N PRO A 23 -0.67 0.37 -9.34
CA PRO A 23 -2.10 0.32 -9.16
C PRO A 23 -2.80 1.47 -9.89
N GLN A 24 -4.00 1.20 -10.39
CA GLN A 24 -4.83 2.19 -11.07
C GLN A 24 -5.95 2.66 -10.14
N PRO A 25 -6.23 3.96 -10.07
CA PRO A 25 -7.27 4.46 -9.18
C PRO A 25 -8.67 4.17 -9.75
N GLY A 26 -9.57 3.77 -8.86
CA GLY A 26 -10.99 3.80 -9.16
C GLY A 26 -11.51 5.25 -9.23
N PRO A 27 -12.81 5.45 -9.56
CA PRO A 27 -13.35 6.80 -9.78
C PRO A 27 -13.22 7.75 -8.58
N GLU A 28 -13.23 7.21 -7.37
CA GLU A 28 -13.19 7.99 -6.12
C GLU A 28 -11.87 7.82 -5.37
N GLU A 29 -10.86 7.27 -6.02
CA GLU A 29 -9.56 6.99 -5.41
C GLU A 29 -8.47 7.90 -5.96
N VAL A 30 -7.41 8.05 -5.18
CA VAL A 30 -6.20 8.76 -5.60
C VAL A 30 -5.00 7.80 -5.59
N VAL A 31 -4.02 8.08 -6.43
CA VAL A 31 -2.71 7.42 -6.39
C VAL A 31 -1.78 8.30 -5.59
N VAL A 32 -1.11 7.71 -4.61
CA VAL A 32 -0.13 8.40 -3.78
C VAL A 32 1.25 7.83 -4.07
N GLN A 33 2.20 8.69 -4.37
CA GLN A 33 3.62 8.34 -4.34
C GLN A 33 4.06 8.32 -2.88
N VAL A 34 4.35 7.14 -2.36
CA VAL A 34 4.70 6.96 -0.95
C VAL A 34 6.10 7.52 -0.69
N ARG A 35 6.19 8.41 0.30
CA ARG A 35 7.46 8.99 0.77
C ARG A 35 7.94 8.31 2.04
N ALA A 36 7.00 7.92 2.90
CA ALA A 36 7.29 7.24 4.15
C ALA A 36 6.16 6.29 4.51
N THR A 37 6.52 5.22 5.17
CA THR A 37 5.62 4.26 5.77
C THR A 37 6.08 3.97 7.19
N SER A 38 5.33 3.21 7.95
CA SER A 38 5.71 2.82 9.30
C SER A 38 5.57 1.33 9.50
N LEU A 39 6.24 0.83 10.53
CA LEU A 39 6.12 -0.56 10.94
C LEU A 39 5.13 -0.65 12.09
N ASN A 40 4.17 -1.54 11.96
CA ASN A 40 3.14 -1.79 12.97
C ASN A 40 3.15 -3.25 13.38
N ARG A 41 2.67 -3.51 14.61
CA ARG A 41 2.54 -4.89 15.09
C ARG A 41 1.64 -5.72 14.17
N ALA A 42 0.62 -5.12 13.58
CA ALA A 42 -0.25 -5.80 12.62
C ALA A 42 0.50 -6.36 11.42
N ASP A 43 1.57 -5.69 10.98
CA ASP A 43 2.42 -6.16 9.87
C ASP A 43 3.13 -7.46 10.23
N LEU A 44 3.57 -7.58 11.48
CA LEU A 44 4.18 -8.82 11.99
C LEU A 44 3.16 -9.95 12.06
N LEU A 45 1.95 -9.65 12.51
CA LEU A 45 0.85 -10.64 12.57
C LEU A 45 0.43 -11.07 11.17
N GLN A 46 0.37 -10.14 10.22
CA GLN A 46 0.08 -10.43 8.83
C GLN A 46 1.16 -11.35 8.24
N ARG A 47 2.43 -11.03 8.46
CA ARG A 47 3.55 -11.86 8.02
C ARG A 47 3.45 -13.30 8.56
N MET A 48 3.04 -13.44 9.82
CA MET A 48 2.88 -14.74 10.46
C MET A 48 1.57 -15.48 10.06
N GLY A 49 0.66 -14.81 9.35
CA GLY A 49 -0.60 -15.41 8.91
C GLY A 49 -1.77 -15.22 9.87
N PHE A 50 -1.64 -14.37 10.90
CA PHE A 50 -2.67 -14.14 11.92
C PHE A 50 -3.50 -12.88 11.68
N TYR A 51 -3.16 -12.10 10.66
CA TYR A 51 -3.87 -10.86 10.32
C TYR A 51 -3.86 -10.70 8.80
N PRO A 52 -4.71 -11.46 8.07
CA PRO A 52 -4.71 -11.42 6.61
C PRO A 52 -5.22 -10.08 6.10
N ASP A 53 -4.72 -9.66 4.92
CA ASP A 53 -5.27 -8.53 4.21
C ASP A 53 -6.70 -8.85 3.79
N PRO A 54 -7.70 -8.04 4.17
CA PRO A 54 -9.09 -8.27 3.78
C PRO A 54 -9.34 -8.09 2.27
N PHE A 55 -8.46 -7.37 1.58
CA PHE A 55 -8.59 -7.07 0.16
C PHE A 55 -7.27 -7.33 -0.58
N PRO A 56 -6.74 -8.56 -0.55
CA PRO A 56 -5.49 -8.85 -1.24
C PRO A 56 -5.70 -8.72 -2.74
N GLY A 57 -4.75 -8.06 -3.42
CA GLY A 57 -4.67 -8.04 -4.86
C GLY A 57 -3.99 -9.31 -5.38
N GLU A 58 -3.37 -9.19 -6.54
CA GLU A 58 -2.53 -10.27 -7.10
C GLU A 58 -1.36 -10.61 -6.17
N HIS A 59 -0.84 -9.60 -5.48
CA HIS A 59 0.22 -9.74 -4.50
C HIS A 59 -0.22 -9.17 -3.16
N GLU A 60 0.09 -9.86 -2.08
CA GLU A 60 -0.14 -9.34 -0.74
C GLU A 60 1.02 -8.43 -0.35
N VAL A 61 0.74 -7.14 -0.23
CA VAL A 61 1.70 -6.10 0.16
C VAL A 61 1.31 -5.61 1.54
N PRO A 62 2.16 -5.74 2.56
CA PRO A 62 1.85 -5.20 3.88
C PRO A 62 2.03 -3.68 3.94
N GLY A 63 1.82 -3.12 5.13
CA GLY A 63 1.97 -1.71 5.42
C GLY A 63 0.64 -1.00 5.56
N MET A 64 0.41 -0.42 6.75
CA MET A 64 -0.87 0.17 7.13
C MET A 64 -0.86 1.68 7.18
N GLU A 65 0.30 2.31 7.23
CA GLU A 65 0.41 3.76 7.33
C GLU A 65 1.33 4.30 6.24
N PHE A 66 0.98 5.46 5.74
CA PHE A 66 1.76 6.11 4.70
C PHE A 66 1.72 7.63 4.85
N SER A 67 2.72 8.27 4.29
CA SER A 67 2.66 9.67 3.87
C SER A 67 3.25 9.77 2.47
N GLY A 68 2.76 10.73 1.71
CA GLY A 68 3.23 10.90 0.33
C GLY A 68 2.52 12.03 -0.39
N ARG A 69 2.58 11.98 -1.70
CA ARG A 69 2.02 13.01 -2.58
C ARG A 69 1.08 12.40 -3.60
N VAL A 70 -0.07 13.01 -3.79
CA VAL A 70 -1.02 12.61 -4.83
C VAL A 70 -0.41 12.85 -6.21
N THR A 71 -0.40 11.81 -7.04
CA THR A 71 0.15 11.87 -8.41
C THR A 71 -0.90 11.66 -9.50
N ALA A 72 -2.04 11.04 -9.15
CA ALA A 72 -3.15 10.82 -10.06
C ALA A 72 -4.44 10.70 -9.27
N MET A 73 -5.56 10.92 -9.93
CA MET A 73 -6.88 10.87 -9.30
C MET A 73 -7.89 10.17 -10.19
N GLY A 74 -8.87 9.53 -9.57
CA GLY A 74 -10.06 9.06 -10.24
C GLY A 74 -10.95 10.22 -10.71
N THR A 75 -11.87 9.92 -11.62
CA THR A 75 -12.68 10.93 -12.32
C THR A 75 -13.67 11.67 -11.44
N ARG A 76 -14.01 11.12 -10.28
CA ARG A 76 -14.98 11.70 -9.33
C ARG A 76 -14.37 12.30 -8.08
N VAL A 77 -13.04 12.33 -7.99
CA VAL A 77 -12.36 12.94 -6.85
C VAL A 77 -12.52 14.46 -6.90
N ARG A 78 -12.97 15.05 -5.78
CA ARG A 78 -13.21 16.50 -5.65
C ARG A 78 -12.41 17.14 -4.51
N ALA A 79 -12.11 16.36 -3.46
CA ALA A 79 -11.48 16.88 -2.24
C ALA A 79 -9.97 17.04 -2.35
N TRP A 80 -9.33 16.42 -3.33
CA TRP A 80 -7.87 16.37 -3.46
C TRP A 80 -7.43 16.82 -4.83
N ASN A 81 -6.18 17.29 -4.92
CA ASN A 81 -5.54 17.69 -6.16
C ASN A 81 -4.19 16.99 -6.32
N VAL A 82 -3.78 16.76 -7.56
CA VAL A 82 -2.42 16.28 -7.86
C VAL A 82 -1.41 17.26 -7.26
N GLY A 83 -0.43 16.73 -6.54
CA GLY A 83 0.57 17.52 -5.83
C GLY A 83 0.30 17.69 -4.33
N ASP A 84 -0.92 17.39 -3.87
CA ASP A 84 -1.23 17.48 -2.44
C ASP A 84 -0.40 16.48 -1.63
N GLU A 85 0.07 16.93 -0.47
CA GLU A 85 0.71 16.07 0.50
C GLU A 85 -0.34 15.47 1.42
N VAL A 86 -0.29 14.16 1.56
CA VAL A 86 -1.31 13.37 2.26
C VAL A 86 -0.67 12.33 3.17
N MET A 87 -1.43 11.90 4.15
CA MET A 87 -1.08 10.77 5.00
C MET A 87 -2.35 10.04 5.42
N GLY A 88 -2.21 8.80 5.84
CA GLY A 88 -3.37 8.02 6.27
C GLY A 88 -3.03 6.65 6.76
N ILE A 89 -4.09 5.92 7.10
CA ILE A 89 -4.07 4.52 7.52
C ILE A 89 -4.89 3.73 6.50
N VAL A 90 -4.33 2.60 6.07
CA VAL A 90 -4.95 1.68 5.11
C VAL A 90 -4.93 0.25 5.66
N SER A 91 -5.65 -0.65 5.02
CA SER A 91 -5.65 -2.06 5.43
C SER A 91 -4.40 -2.83 4.98
N GLY A 92 -3.64 -2.29 4.06
CA GLY A 92 -2.44 -2.89 3.50
C GLY A 92 -1.98 -2.12 2.27
N GLY A 93 -0.83 -2.48 1.72
CA GLY A 93 -0.34 -1.90 0.48
C GLY A 93 0.69 -0.78 0.63
N ALA A 94 0.96 -0.30 1.83
CA ALA A 94 1.83 0.86 2.01
C ALA A 94 3.33 0.57 1.85
N TYR A 95 3.75 -0.70 1.84
CA TYR A 95 5.15 -1.07 1.57
C TYR A 95 5.41 -1.14 0.06
N ALA A 96 5.10 -0.08 -0.64
CA ALA A 96 5.25 0.06 -2.07
C ALA A 96 5.59 1.50 -2.45
N GLU A 97 6.11 1.68 -3.65
CA GLU A 97 6.43 3.03 -4.13
C GLU A 97 5.17 3.86 -4.38
N GLN A 98 4.08 3.21 -4.77
CA GLN A 98 2.79 3.85 -5.02
C GLN A 98 1.66 3.07 -4.37
N LEU A 99 0.64 3.78 -3.95
CA LEU A 99 -0.52 3.25 -3.23
C LEU A 99 -1.79 3.92 -3.76
N VAL A 100 -2.85 3.15 -3.90
CA VAL A 100 -4.20 3.68 -4.20
C VAL A 100 -5.02 3.76 -2.91
N VAL A 101 -5.61 4.89 -2.65
CA VAL A 101 -6.50 5.11 -1.50
C VAL A 101 -7.73 5.90 -1.88
#